data_c820d9d4673f79d07e2a7eacd136c8ec
#
_entry.id   c820d9d4673f79d07e2a7eacd136c8ec
#
_cell.length_a   1.000
_cell.length_b   1.000
_cell.length_c   1.000
_cell.angle_alpha   90.00
_cell.angle_beta   90.00
_cell.angle_gamma   90.00
#
_symmetry.space_group_name_H-M   'P 1'
#
loop_
_entity.id
_entity.type
_entity.pdbx_description
1 polymer ?
#
loop_
_entity_poly.entity_id
_entity_poly.type
_entity_poly.pdbx_seq_one_letter_code
_entity_poly.pdbx_strand_id
1 'polypeptide(L)'
;MFVAVAAVVGLWLFERERRRSGLPNHTLDAGMAGVFGGLAGAKVVWAIEHMGREGPFFDLLISRGGLSWFGGFAGGLVAGLLVMRHHRLPILRVLAAATPALAIAHAIGRVGCFLVGDDYGVPSDLPWAVAFPGGLPPTTSPVHPTQLYEML
;
A
#
# COMPACT_ATOMS: atom_id res chain seq x y z
N MET A 1 -4.41 10.43 4.74
CA MET A 1 -3.72 10.45 6.04
C MET A 1 -3.07 9.10 6.36
N PHE A 2 -3.79 7.99 6.40
CA PHE A 2 -3.24 6.66 6.76
C PHE A 2 -2.09 6.18 5.87
N VAL A 3 -2.14 6.42 4.55
CA VAL A 3 -1.05 6.07 3.63
C VAL A 3 0.27 6.75 4.02
N ALA A 4 0.22 8.04 4.41
CA ALA A 4 1.42 8.74 4.85
C ALA A 4 1.96 8.18 6.18
N VAL A 5 1.08 7.87 7.13
CA VAL A 5 1.46 7.24 8.41
C VAL A 5 2.07 5.86 8.15
N ALA A 6 1.43 5.06 7.29
CA ALA A 6 1.94 3.74 6.90
C ALA A 6 3.34 3.83 6.27
N ALA A 7 3.57 4.80 5.39
CA ALA A 7 4.87 5.01 4.75
C ALA A 7 5.95 5.42 5.78
N VAL A 8 5.64 6.35 6.68
CA VAL A 8 6.60 6.79 7.72
C VAL A 8 6.93 5.66 8.69
N VAL A 9 5.92 4.96 9.21
CA VAL A 9 6.12 3.83 10.14
C VAL A 9 6.83 2.68 9.44
N GLY A 10 6.45 2.38 8.20
CA GLY A 10 7.10 1.34 7.39
C GLY A 10 8.58 1.64 7.16
N LEU A 11 8.93 2.86 6.75
CA LEU A 11 10.33 3.26 6.56
C LEU A 11 11.12 3.25 7.88
N TRP A 12 10.51 3.68 8.98
CA TRP A 12 11.15 3.63 10.29
C TRP A 12 11.44 2.18 10.73
N LEU A 13 10.49 1.27 10.56
CA LEU A 13 10.68 -0.16 10.86
C LEU A 13 11.74 -0.78 9.94
N PHE A 14 11.70 -0.46 8.65
CA PHE A 14 12.68 -0.94 7.70
C PHE A 14 14.10 -0.48 8.06
N GLU A 15 14.26 0.80 8.44
CA GLU A 15 15.55 1.31 8.91
C GLU A 15 16.02 0.59 10.18
N ARG A 16 15.11 0.31 11.11
CA ARG A 16 15.42 -0.47 12.32
C ARG A 16 15.91 -1.87 11.99
N GLU A 17 15.22 -2.59 11.11
CA GLU A 17 15.60 -3.94 10.68
C GLU A 17 16.87 -3.96 9.82
N ARG A 18 17.06 -2.94 8.98
CA ARG A 18 18.31 -2.73 8.25
C ARG A 18 19.51 -2.68 9.19
N ARG A 19 19.43 -1.87 10.27
CA ARG A 19 20.49 -1.75 11.27
C ARG A 19 20.74 -3.06 12.00
N ARG A 20 19.68 -3.76 12.40
CA ARG A 20 19.76 -5.06 13.07
C ARG A 20 20.42 -6.13 12.20
N SER A 21 20.14 -6.12 10.91
CA SER A 21 20.66 -7.07 9.93
C SER A 21 22.05 -6.70 9.40
N GLY A 22 22.65 -5.59 9.87
CA GLY A 22 23.96 -5.13 9.41
C GLY A 22 24.00 -4.74 7.92
N LEU A 23 22.86 -4.36 7.34
CA LEU A 23 22.77 -3.96 5.94
C LEU A 23 23.33 -2.54 5.73
N PRO A 24 23.95 -2.26 4.55
CA PRO A 24 24.51 -0.94 4.24
C PRO A 24 23.47 0.19 4.28
N ASN A 25 23.93 1.43 4.46
CA ASN A 25 23.03 2.60 4.50
C ASN A 25 22.21 2.79 3.19
N HIS A 26 22.80 2.51 2.05
CA HIS A 26 22.10 2.55 0.74
C HIS A 26 20.88 1.60 0.64
N THR A 27 20.68 0.72 1.61
CA THR A 27 19.46 -0.10 1.69
C THR A 27 18.24 0.77 1.96
N LEU A 28 18.37 1.88 2.69
CA LEU A 28 17.27 2.82 2.90
C LEU A 28 16.83 3.50 1.60
N ASP A 29 17.77 3.76 0.68
CA ASP A 29 17.47 4.32 -0.63
C ASP A 29 16.54 3.38 -1.43
N ALA A 30 16.74 2.06 -1.30
CA ALA A 30 15.85 1.07 -1.91
C ALA A 30 14.44 1.08 -1.29
N GLY A 31 14.34 1.27 0.03
CA GLY A 31 13.05 1.43 0.72
C GLY A 31 12.32 2.69 0.28
N MET A 32 13.01 3.82 0.20
CA MET A 32 12.46 5.08 -0.30
C MET A 32 12.02 4.97 -1.75
N ALA A 33 12.87 4.39 -2.62
CA ALA A 33 12.52 4.12 -4.00
C ALA A 33 11.27 3.24 -4.12
N GLY A 34 11.13 2.23 -3.24
CA GLY A 34 9.92 1.40 -3.14
C GLY A 34 8.67 2.20 -2.84
N VAL A 35 8.72 3.13 -1.87
CA VAL A 35 7.58 3.99 -1.52
C VAL A 35 7.21 4.93 -2.67
N PHE A 36 8.19 5.68 -3.21
CA PHE A 36 7.92 6.63 -4.30
C PHE A 36 7.51 5.93 -5.60
N GLY A 37 8.20 4.83 -5.95
CA GLY A 37 7.86 4.00 -7.11
C GLY A 37 6.49 3.35 -6.96
N GLY A 38 6.13 2.95 -5.74
CA GLY A 38 4.81 2.42 -5.43
C GLY A 38 3.71 3.47 -5.61
N LEU A 39 3.87 4.67 -5.07
CA LEU A 39 2.91 5.75 -5.25
C LEU A 39 2.74 6.14 -6.72
N ALA A 40 3.87 6.28 -7.45
CA ALA A 40 3.85 6.59 -8.87
C ALA A 40 3.17 5.48 -9.69
N GLY A 41 3.55 4.23 -9.44
CA GLY A 41 2.98 3.06 -10.13
C GLY A 41 1.49 2.90 -9.85
N ALA A 42 1.06 3.07 -8.58
CA ALA A 42 -0.35 3.03 -8.20
C ALA A 42 -1.18 4.08 -8.97
N LYS A 43 -0.65 5.29 -9.12
CA LYS A 43 -1.33 6.37 -9.82
C LYS A 43 -1.34 6.17 -11.33
N VAL A 44 -0.24 5.72 -11.91
CA VAL A 44 -0.15 5.45 -13.35
C VAL A 44 -1.10 4.34 -13.76
N VAL A 45 -1.10 3.21 -13.06
CA VAL A 45 -1.98 2.08 -13.40
C VAL A 45 -3.45 2.48 -13.19
N TRP A 46 -3.78 3.15 -12.09
CA TRP A 46 -5.14 3.66 -11.89
C TRP A 46 -5.60 4.59 -13.02
N ALA A 47 -4.74 5.51 -13.47
CA ALA A 47 -5.04 6.40 -14.59
C ALA A 47 -5.25 5.64 -15.91
N ILE A 48 -4.48 4.56 -16.15
CA ILE A 48 -4.67 3.70 -17.33
C ILE A 48 -6.02 2.97 -17.27
N GLU A 49 -6.39 2.42 -16.09
CA GLU A 49 -7.64 1.68 -15.90
C GLU A 49 -8.90 2.55 -16.09
N HIS A 50 -8.79 3.85 -15.80
CA HIS A 50 -9.93 4.80 -15.84
C HIS A 50 -9.90 5.75 -17.04
N MET A 51 -8.85 5.72 -17.87
CA MET A 51 -8.77 6.56 -19.07
C MET A 51 -9.92 6.25 -20.03
N GLY A 52 -10.52 7.31 -20.57
CA GLY A 52 -11.66 7.20 -21.48
C GLY A 52 -13.03 7.04 -20.81
N ARG A 53 -13.07 6.72 -19.51
CA ARG A 53 -14.32 6.70 -18.71
C ARG A 53 -14.46 7.97 -17.85
N GLU A 54 -13.39 8.37 -17.19
CA GLU A 54 -13.37 9.49 -16.24
C GLU A 54 -12.60 10.70 -16.76
N GLY A 55 -11.91 10.58 -17.90
CA GLY A 55 -11.18 11.68 -18.52
C GLY A 55 -9.90 11.26 -19.26
N PRO A 56 -9.12 12.24 -19.75
CA PRO A 56 -7.85 11.98 -20.41
C PRO A 56 -6.79 11.59 -19.38
N PHE A 57 -5.83 10.77 -19.79
CA PHE A 57 -4.77 10.19 -18.96
C PHE A 57 -4.05 11.23 -18.07
N PHE A 58 -3.64 12.36 -18.62
CA PHE A 58 -2.90 13.37 -17.87
C PHE A 58 -3.71 14.03 -16.77
N ASP A 59 -5.01 14.27 -16.99
CA ASP A 59 -5.90 14.83 -15.98
C ASP A 59 -6.10 13.84 -14.83
N LEU A 60 -6.20 12.55 -15.15
CA LEU A 60 -6.30 11.48 -14.16
C LEU A 60 -5.04 11.35 -13.30
N LEU A 61 -3.84 11.53 -13.87
CA LEU A 61 -2.58 11.53 -13.11
C LEU A 61 -2.54 12.62 -12.02
N ILE A 62 -3.09 13.79 -12.29
CA ILE A 62 -3.07 14.94 -11.37
C ILE A 62 -4.32 14.97 -10.48
N SER A 63 -5.35 14.20 -10.83
CA SER A 63 -6.61 14.14 -10.08
C SER A 63 -6.41 13.60 -8.66
N ARG A 64 -7.34 13.91 -7.76
CA ARG A 64 -7.44 13.31 -6.43
C ARG A 64 -8.09 11.90 -6.44
N GLY A 65 -8.24 11.29 -7.63
CA GLY A 65 -8.79 9.95 -7.80
C GLY A 65 -7.97 8.84 -7.13
N GLY A 66 -8.42 7.60 -7.29
CA GLY A 66 -7.89 6.43 -6.62
C GLY A 66 -6.43 6.08 -6.92
N LEU A 67 -6.00 5.00 -6.31
CA LEU A 67 -4.68 4.39 -6.45
C LEU A 67 -4.90 2.88 -6.72
N SER A 68 -4.28 2.35 -7.77
CA SER A 68 -4.32 0.91 -8.05
C SER A 68 -3.35 0.17 -7.15
N TRP A 69 -3.83 -0.83 -6.42
CA TRP A 69 -2.98 -1.67 -5.56
C TRP A 69 -1.91 -2.41 -6.37
N PHE A 70 -2.31 -3.00 -7.52
CA PHE A 70 -1.38 -3.73 -8.40
C PHE A 70 -0.30 -2.81 -8.95
N GLY A 71 -0.68 -1.59 -9.35
CA GLY A 71 0.26 -0.57 -9.81
C GLY A 71 1.25 -0.19 -8.71
N GLY A 72 0.77 -0.05 -7.48
CA GLY A 72 1.59 0.24 -6.31
C GLY A 72 2.59 -0.87 -6.01
N PHE A 73 2.14 -2.11 -5.99
CA PHE A 73 3.01 -3.27 -5.75
C PHE A 73 4.08 -3.40 -6.85
N ALA A 74 3.68 -3.38 -8.12
CA ALA A 74 4.61 -3.51 -9.24
C ALA A 74 5.62 -2.36 -9.30
N GLY A 75 5.14 -1.10 -9.18
CA GLY A 75 5.99 0.08 -9.21
C GLY A 75 6.99 0.13 -8.06
N GLY A 76 6.54 -0.20 -6.85
CA GLY A 76 7.41 -0.27 -5.67
C GLY A 76 8.47 -1.37 -5.77
N LEU A 77 8.06 -2.56 -6.23
CA LEU A 77 8.97 -3.69 -6.43
C LEU A 77 10.03 -3.36 -7.49
N VAL A 78 9.62 -2.85 -8.64
CA VAL A 78 10.54 -2.48 -9.73
C VAL A 78 11.53 -1.40 -9.28
N ALA A 79 11.05 -0.32 -8.69
CA ALA A 79 11.91 0.78 -8.23
C ALA A 79 12.89 0.32 -7.14
N GLY A 80 12.42 -0.45 -6.16
CA GLY A 80 13.26 -1.01 -5.11
C GLY A 80 14.33 -1.95 -5.67
N LEU A 81 13.95 -2.87 -6.60
CA LEU A 81 14.88 -3.79 -7.24
C LEU A 81 15.94 -3.08 -8.08
N LEU A 82 15.59 -2.02 -8.80
CA LEU A 82 16.54 -1.22 -9.58
C LEU A 82 17.59 -0.59 -8.66
N VAL A 83 17.19 0.00 -7.55
CA VAL A 83 18.12 0.59 -6.57
C VAL A 83 18.97 -0.49 -5.91
N MET A 84 18.37 -1.63 -5.52
CA MET A 84 19.12 -2.74 -4.94
C MET A 84 20.18 -3.28 -5.92
N ARG A 85 19.86 -3.40 -7.21
CA ARG A 85 20.83 -3.82 -8.24
C ARG A 85 21.92 -2.78 -8.48
N HIS A 86 21.56 -1.49 -8.53
CA HIS A 86 22.51 -0.40 -8.71
C HIS A 86 23.58 -0.40 -7.60
N HIS A 87 23.15 -0.53 -6.35
CA HIS A 87 24.04 -0.57 -5.19
C HIS A 87 24.59 -1.98 -4.87
N ARG A 88 24.31 -2.98 -5.69
CA ARG A 88 24.74 -4.39 -5.50
C ARG A 88 24.35 -4.94 -4.13
N LEU A 89 23.18 -4.58 -3.64
CA LEU A 89 22.69 -5.03 -2.34
C LEU A 89 22.26 -6.51 -2.36
N PRO A 90 22.37 -7.22 -1.25
CA PRO A 90 21.91 -8.61 -1.14
C PRO A 90 20.38 -8.66 -1.12
N ILE A 91 19.75 -8.80 -2.30
CA ILE A 91 18.30 -8.65 -2.52
C ILE A 91 17.48 -9.43 -1.49
N LEU A 92 17.76 -10.72 -1.29
CA LEU A 92 16.99 -11.56 -0.36
C LEU A 92 17.06 -11.06 1.08
N ARG A 93 18.22 -10.56 1.53
CA ARG A 93 18.36 -9.99 2.88
C ARG A 93 17.61 -8.67 3.03
N VAL A 94 17.61 -7.84 1.97
CA VAL A 94 16.85 -6.58 1.97
C VAL A 94 15.36 -6.87 1.99
N LEU A 95 14.86 -7.81 1.18
CA LEU A 95 13.46 -8.22 1.18
C LEU A 95 13.05 -8.81 2.54
N ALA A 96 13.88 -9.65 3.14
CA ALA A 96 13.62 -10.18 4.48
C ALA A 96 13.52 -9.06 5.53
N ALA A 97 14.41 -8.07 5.49
CA ALA A 97 14.35 -6.90 6.38
C ALA A 97 13.13 -6.01 6.12
N ALA A 98 12.61 -5.97 4.88
CA ALA A 98 11.42 -5.21 4.51
C ALA A 98 10.10 -5.89 4.95
N THR A 99 10.09 -7.22 5.12
CA THR A 99 8.85 -7.98 5.41
C THR A 99 8.07 -7.45 6.62
N PRO A 100 8.64 -7.27 7.82
CA PRO A 100 7.88 -6.77 8.97
C PRO A 100 7.41 -5.32 8.75
N ALA A 101 8.19 -4.50 8.06
CA ALA A 101 7.83 -3.13 7.73
C ALA A 101 6.62 -3.08 6.78
N LEU A 102 6.60 -3.93 5.77
CA LEU A 102 5.48 -4.04 4.83
C LEU A 102 4.21 -4.56 5.50
N ALA A 103 4.32 -5.58 6.37
CA ALA A 103 3.18 -6.12 7.10
C ALA A 103 2.52 -5.06 7.99
N ILE A 104 3.29 -4.31 8.77
CA ILE A 104 2.77 -3.26 9.64
C ILE A 104 2.22 -2.07 8.82
N ALA A 105 2.91 -1.66 7.75
CA ALA A 105 2.42 -0.60 6.86
C ALA A 105 1.09 -1.00 6.20
N HIS A 106 0.95 -2.25 5.76
CA HIS A 106 -0.30 -2.78 5.22
C HIS A 106 -1.41 -2.74 6.27
N ALA A 107 -1.18 -3.25 7.48
CA ALA A 107 -2.14 -3.21 8.57
C ALA A 107 -2.63 -1.79 8.88
N ILE A 108 -1.72 -0.79 8.94
CA ILE A 108 -2.08 0.63 9.12
C ILE A 108 -2.95 1.12 7.96
N GLY A 109 -2.65 0.73 6.73
CA GLY A 109 -3.47 1.05 5.56
C GLY A 109 -4.89 0.49 5.70
N ARG A 110 -5.03 -0.78 6.11
CA ARG A 110 -6.33 -1.45 6.30
C ARG A 110 -7.16 -0.83 7.44
N VAL A 111 -6.53 -0.26 8.48
CA VAL A 111 -7.25 0.60 9.46
C VAL A 111 -7.89 1.79 8.75
N GLY A 112 -7.18 2.42 7.83
CA GLY A 112 -7.71 3.53 7.03
C GLY A 112 -8.92 3.12 6.20
N CYS A 113 -8.84 1.98 5.50
CA CYS A 113 -9.94 1.39 4.73
C CYS A 113 -11.16 1.10 5.62
N PHE A 114 -10.96 0.53 6.80
CA PHE A 114 -12.04 0.25 7.74
C PHE A 114 -12.76 1.53 8.21
N LEU A 115 -12.01 2.59 8.50
CA LEU A 115 -12.57 3.87 8.95
C LEU A 115 -13.31 4.63 7.83
N VAL A 116 -12.90 4.45 6.58
CA VAL A 116 -13.58 5.01 5.40
C VAL A 116 -14.77 4.14 5.01
N GLY A 117 -14.74 2.85 5.33
CA GLY A 117 -15.75 1.88 4.93
C GLY A 117 -15.65 1.51 3.46
N ASP A 118 -14.43 1.32 2.95
CA ASP A 118 -14.17 0.81 1.62
C ASP A 118 -13.59 -0.63 1.66
N ASP A 119 -13.58 -1.32 0.53
CA ASP A 119 -13.01 -2.67 0.40
C ASP A 119 -13.56 -3.70 1.41
N TYR A 120 -14.79 -3.56 1.84
CA TYR A 120 -15.45 -4.55 2.67
C TYR A 120 -15.91 -5.77 1.86
N GLY A 121 -16.21 -6.88 2.53
CA GLY A 121 -16.60 -8.14 1.92
C GLY A 121 -18.09 -8.24 1.57
N VAL A 122 -18.53 -9.47 1.31
CA VAL A 122 -19.94 -9.79 1.00
C VAL A 122 -20.84 -9.67 2.24
N PRO A 123 -22.18 -9.56 2.07
CA PRO A 123 -23.14 -9.60 3.17
C PRO A 123 -22.96 -10.82 4.06
N SER A 124 -23.15 -10.66 5.36
CA SER A 124 -22.91 -11.70 6.36
C SER A 124 -23.80 -11.51 7.58
N ASP A 125 -24.28 -12.64 8.15
CA ASP A 125 -25.05 -12.70 9.39
C ASP A 125 -24.17 -13.04 10.62
N LEU A 126 -22.87 -12.98 10.48
CA LEU A 126 -21.94 -13.25 11.58
C LEU A 126 -22.06 -12.15 12.66
N PRO A 127 -21.85 -12.50 13.95
CA PRO A 127 -22.04 -11.55 15.06
C PRO A 127 -21.08 -10.34 15.04
N TRP A 128 -20.01 -10.40 14.25
CA TRP A 128 -19.04 -9.32 14.05
C TRP A 128 -19.15 -8.63 12.68
N ALA A 129 -20.21 -8.96 11.89
CA ALA A 129 -20.47 -8.23 10.64
C ALA A 129 -20.80 -6.76 10.92
N VAL A 130 -20.32 -5.86 10.09
CA VAL A 130 -20.42 -4.41 10.25
C VAL A 130 -21.11 -3.80 9.04
N ALA A 131 -22.01 -2.84 9.27
CA ALA A 131 -22.58 -2.03 8.21
C ALA A 131 -21.79 -0.72 8.06
N PHE A 132 -21.65 -0.23 6.82
CA PHE A 132 -20.96 1.01 6.48
C PHE A 132 -21.91 1.98 5.76
N PRO A 133 -22.86 2.62 6.46
CA PRO A 133 -23.82 3.52 5.81
C PRO A 133 -23.19 4.75 5.14
N GLY A 134 -22.02 5.18 5.62
CA GLY A 134 -21.21 6.25 5.03
C GLY A 134 -20.01 5.74 4.24
N GLY A 135 -19.97 4.45 3.92
CA GLY A 135 -18.84 3.81 3.22
C GLY A 135 -18.80 4.09 1.72
N LEU A 136 -17.80 3.53 1.07
CA LEU A 136 -17.58 3.65 -0.38
C LEU A 136 -17.40 2.27 -1.04
N PRO A 137 -18.50 1.71 -1.62
CA PRO A 137 -19.86 2.24 -1.66
C PRO A 137 -20.59 2.14 -0.31
N PRO A 138 -21.65 2.91 -0.05
CA PRO A 138 -22.40 2.79 1.19
C PRO A 138 -23.20 1.48 1.26
N THR A 139 -23.25 0.86 2.45
CA THR A 139 -24.08 -0.32 2.71
C THR A 139 -24.76 -0.25 4.07
N THR A 140 -26.05 -0.55 4.11
CA THR A 140 -26.82 -0.70 5.36
C THR A 140 -26.91 -2.14 5.82
N SER A 141 -26.63 -3.09 4.93
CA SER A 141 -26.55 -4.51 5.26
C SER A 141 -25.21 -4.80 5.96
N PRO A 142 -25.19 -5.61 7.04
CA PRO A 142 -23.96 -6.08 7.64
C PRO A 142 -23.12 -6.88 6.63
N VAL A 143 -21.83 -6.62 6.59
CA VAL A 143 -20.87 -7.26 5.67
C VAL A 143 -19.66 -7.77 6.43
N HIS A 144 -18.89 -8.68 5.84
CA HIS A 144 -17.60 -9.08 6.39
C HIS A 144 -16.64 -7.88 6.43
N PRO A 145 -16.11 -7.51 7.61
CA PRO A 145 -15.07 -6.49 7.72
C PRO A 145 -13.71 -7.06 7.27
N THR A 146 -13.56 -7.28 5.96
CA THR A 146 -12.34 -7.88 5.36
C THR A 146 -11.09 -7.10 5.71
N GLN A 147 -11.22 -5.78 5.90
CA GLN A 147 -10.14 -4.91 6.33
C GLN A 147 -9.53 -5.38 7.66
N LEU A 148 -10.37 -5.81 8.63
CA LEU A 148 -9.90 -6.32 9.92
C LEU A 148 -9.23 -7.69 9.78
N TYR A 149 -9.72 -8.54 8.86
CA TYR A 149 -9.12 -9.86 8.63
C TYR A 149 -7.72 -9.76 8.01
N GLU A 150 -7.50 -8.75 7.16
CA GLU A 150 -6.23 -8.51 6.51
C GLU A 150 -5.20 -7.77 7.38
N MET A 151 -5.62 -7.26 8.55
CA MET A 151 -4.73 -6.67 9.54
C MET A 151 -4.03 -7.71 10.42
N LEU A 152 -4.57 -8.92 10.52
CA LEU A 152 -4.09 -10.02 11.39
C LEU A 152 -3.08 -10.91 10.69
#